data_b632c74ff20dbdd4f0b3e1426cfa0f68
#
_entry.id   b632c74ff20dbdd4f0b3e1426cfa0f68
#
_cell.length_a   1.000
_cell.length_b   1.000
_cell.length_c   1.000
_cell.angle_alpha   90.00
_cell.angle_beta   90.00
_cell.angle_gamma   90.00
#
_symmetry.space_group_name_H-M   'P 1'
#
loop_
_entity.id
_entity.type
_entity.pdbx_description
1 polymer ?
#
loop_
_entity_poly.entity_id
_entity_poly.type
_entity_poly.pdbx_seq_one_letter_code
_entity_poly.pdbx_strand_id
1 'polypeptide(L)'
;MKIDDLPFGTVDWNQVEATTHAGARGEARWRTRLFGDVRVRMLEYSAGYEADHWCSKGHFLLCLDGELETELADGRRITLQPGMSYQVADCAEPHRSRSRSGARLFVVD
;
A
#
# COMPACT_ATOMS: atom_id res chain seq x y z
N MET A 1 10.87 -10.26 10.54
CA MET A 1 11.20 -10.52 9.12
C MET A 1 12.68 -10.82 9.03
N LYS A 2 13.03 -11.95 8.47
CA LYS A 2 14.42 -12.31 8.21
C LYS A 2 14.73 -12.01 6.76
N ILE A 3 15.80 -11.27 6.49
CA ILE A 3 16.22 -10.90 5.14
C ILE A 3 17.60 -11.51 4.90
N ASP A 4 17.67 -12.47 3.96
CA ASP A 4 18.90 -13.14 3.58
C ASP A 4 19.34 -12.68 2.19
N ASP A 5 20.65 -12.66 1.97
CA ASP A 5 21.26 -12.45 0.65
C ASP A 5 20.80 -11.18 -0.07
N LEU A 6 20.55 -10.14 0.70
CA LEU A 6 20.19 -8.83 0.14
C LEU A 6 21.41 -7.91 0.22
N PRO A 7 22.09 -7.67 -0.92
CA PRO A 7 23.21 -6.73 -0.93
C PRO A 7 22.74 -5.31 -0.65
N PHE A 8 23.63 -4.49 -0.08
CA PHE A 8 23.34 -3.07 0.10
C PHE A 8 23.02 -2.42 -1.26
N GLY A 9 21.99 -1.57 -1.28
CA GLY A 9 21.61 -0.83 -2.45
C GLY A 9 20.67 0.32 -2.08
N THR A 10 20.40 1.15 -3.05
CA THR A 10 19.47 2.28 -2.89
C THR A 10 18.43 2.25 -4.00
N VAL A 11 17.28 2.83 -3.74
CA VAL A 11 16.22 3.01 -4.74
C VAL A 11 15.83 4.47 -4.77
N ASP A 12 15.95 5.09 -5.94
CA ASP A 12 15.31 6.38 -6.19
C ASP A 12 13.93 6.09 -6.79
N TRP A 13 12.90 6.18 -5.96
CA TRP A 13 11.54 5.85 -6.37
C TRP A 13 11.01 6.71 -7.50
N ASN A 14 11.55 7.91 -7.68
CA ASN A 14 11.18 8.77 -8.81
C ASN A 14 11.67 8.21 -10.15
N GLN A 15 12.68 7.33 -10.14
CA GLN A 15 13.23 6.69 -11.33
C GLN A 15 12.60 5.31 -11.60
N VAL A 16 11.77 4.80 -10.70
CA VAL A 16 11.07 3.53 -10.88
C VAL A 16 9.83 3.79 -11.72
N GLU A 17 9.65 3.02 -12.80
CA GLU A 17 8.47 3.13 -13.65
C GLU A 17 7.21 2.79 -12.87
N ALA A 18 6.18 3.63 -13.02
CA ALA A 18 4.90 3.40 -12.39
C ALA A 18 3.96 2.61 -13.30
N THR A 19 3.21 1.67 -12.72
CA THR A 19 2.08 1.02 -13.38
C THR A 19 0.79 1.58 -12.82
N THR A 20 -0.24 1.69 -13.68
CA THR A 20 -1.54 2.24 -13.29
C THR A 20 -2.55 1.12 -13.13
N HIS A 21 -3.29 1.15 -12.04
CA HIS A 21 -4.30 0.15 -11.68
C HIS A 21 -5.62 0.87 -11.38
N ALA A 22 -6.66 0.55 -12.14
CA ALA A 22 -7.98 1.13 -11.89
C ALA A 22 -8.58 0.56 -10.61
N GLY A 23 -9.19 1.42 -9.79
CA GLY A 23 -10.03 0.99 -8.69
C GLY A 23 -11.49 0.87 -9.13
N ALA A 24 -12.39 0.62 -8.18
CA ALA A 24 -13.82 0.78 -8.41
C ALA A 24 -14.13 2.24 -8.74
N ARG A 25 -13.36 3.16 -8.14
CA ARG A 25 -13.30 4.59 -8.48
C ARG A 25 -11.85 5.02 -8.41
N GLY A 26 -11.47 5.98 -9.27
CA GLY A 26 -10.11 6.49 -9.30
C GLY A 26 -9.09 5.44 -9.71
N GLU A 27 -7.84 5.73 -9.46
CA GLU A 27 -6.74 4.86 -9.84
C GLU A 27 -5.61 4.88 -8.82
N ALA A 28 -4.83 3.80 -8.81
CA ALA A 28 -3.61 3.66 -8.05
C ALA A 28 -2.43 3.57 -9.01
N ARG A 29 -1.33 4.24 -8.68
CA ARG A 29 -0.07 4.12 -9.39
C ARG A 29 0.93 3.42 -8.47
N TRP A 30 1.56 2.36 -8.98
CA TRP A 30 2.49 1.54 -8.24
C TRP A 30 3.89 1.65 -8.81
N ARG A 31 4.85 1.89 -7.94
CA ARG A 31 6.28 1.74 -8.24
C ARG A 31 6.78 0.60 -7.37
N THR A 32 7.29 -0.45 -8.01
CA THR A 32 7.55 -1.73 -7.33
C THR A 32 9.00 -2.17 -7.49
N ARG A 33 9.58 -2.68 -6.42
CA ARG A 33 10.86 -3.40 -6.42
C ARG A 33 10.68 -4.72 -5.66
N LEU A 34 11.28 -5.77 -6.21
CA LEU A 34 11.28 -7.09 -5.61
C LEU A 34 12.67 -7.39 -5.08
N PHE A 35 12.74 -7.88 -3.86
CA PHE A 35 13.97 -8.29 -3.19
C PHE A 35 13.76 -9.71 -2.68
N GLY A 36 14.02 -10.71 -3.53
CA GLY A 36 13.61 -12.08 -3.25
C GLY A 36 12.09 -12.16 -3.08
N ASP A 37 11.63 -12.64 -1.94
CA ASP A 37 10.21 -12.79 -1.64
C ASP A 37 9.58 -11.51 -1.06
N VAL A 38 10.38 -10.47 -0.85
CA VAL A 38 9.90 -9.20 -0.31
C VAL A 38 9.55 -8.25 -1.44
N ARG A 39 8.33 -7.75 -1.43
CA ARG A 39 7.87 -6.73 -2.38
C ARG A 39 7.78 -5.39 -1.66
N VAL A 40 8.45 -4.39 -2.22
CA VAL A 40 8.42 -3.02 -1.70
C VAL A 40 7.77 -2.12 -2.74
N ARG A 41 6.80 -1.32 -2.33
CA ARG A 41 6.07 -0.45 -3.25
C ARG A 41 5.91 0.95 -2.71
N MET A 42 6.01 1.91 -3.61
CA MET A 42 5.50 3.26 -3.41
C MET A 42 4.19 3.37 -4.17
N LEU A 43 3.11 3.67 -3.48
CA LEU A 43 1.78 3.78 -4.06
C LEU A 43 1.31 5.23 -4.02
N GLU A 44 0.59 5.64 -5.08
CA GLU A 44 -0.13 6.90 -5.12
C GLU A 44 -1.58 6.61 -5.46
N TYR A 45 -2.49 7.03 -4.59
CA TYR A 45 -3.93 6.95 -4.85
C TYR A 45 -4.44 8.30 -5.29
N SER A 46 -5.21 8.32 -6.38
CA SER A 46 -5.90 9.53 -6.80
C SER A 46 -6.98 9.94 -5.79
N ALA A 47 -7.37 11.21 -5.79
CA ALA A 47 -8.48 11.66 -4.98
C ALA A 47 -9.75 10.89 -5.36
N GLY A 48 -10.46 10.37 -4.38
CA GLY A 48 -11.66 9.55 -4.60
C GLY A 48 -11.39 8.09 -4.93
N TYR A 49 -10.14 7.63 -4.82
CA TYR A 49 -9.82 6.23 -5.07
C TYR A 49 -10.58 5.30 -4.13
N GLU A 50 -11.13 4.23 -4.70
CA GLU A 50 -11.69 3.09 -3.96
C GLU A 50 -11.19 1.80 -4.59
N ALA A 51 -10.62 0.91 -3.78
CA ALA A 51 -10.19 -0.40 -4.24
C ALA A 51 -11.39 -1.22 -4.75
N ASP A 52 -11.18 -2.01 -5.80
CA ASP A 52 -12.22 -2.81 -6.44
C ASP A 52 -12.35 -4.22 -5.86
N HIS A 53 -11.52 -4.57 -4.89
CA HIS A 53 -11.53 -5.89 -4.27
C HIS A 53 -11.03 -5.84 -2.83
N TRP A 54 -11.32 -6.92 -2.09
CA TRP A 54 -10.76 -7.15 -0.77
C TRP A 54 -9.39 -7.76 -0.89
N CYS A 55 -8.42 -7.22 -0.15
CA CYS A 55 -7.06 -7.74 -0.11
C CYS A 55 -6.91 -8.67 1.10
N SER A 56 -6.33 -9.85 0.87
CA SER A 56 -6.00 -10.79 1.93
C SER A 56 -4.51 -10.91 2.18
N LYS A 57 -3.70 -10.14 1.46
CA LYS A 57 -2.24 -10.18 1.61
C LYS A 57 -1.80 -9.42 2.85
N GLY A 58 -0.89 -10.04 3.59
CA GLY A 58 -0.24 -9.38 4.72
C GLY A 58 0.77 -8.35 4.27
N HIS A 59 0.88 -7.26 5.03
CA HIS A 59 1.89 -6.24 4.75
C HIS A 59 2.03 -5.25 5.91
N PHE A 60 3.11 -4.49 5.82
CA PHE A 60 3.27 -3.24 6.56
C PHE A 60 2.97 -2.09 5.60
N LEU A 61 2.17 -1.14 6.05
CA LEU A 61 1.79 0.01 5.23
C LEU A 61 1.96 1.28 6.04
N LEU A 62 2.70 2.25 5.49
CA LEU A 62 2.91 3.57 6.07
C LEU A 62 2.28 4.63 5.17
N CYS A 63 1.43 5.47 5.73
CA CYS A 63 0.90 6.64 5.05
C CYS A 63 1.96 7.76 5.09
N LEU A 64 2.38 8.21 3.91
CA LEU A 64 3.39 9.26 3.77
C LEU A 64 2.76 10.63 3.56
N ASP A 65 1.63 10.67 2.85
CA ASP A 65 0.95 11.91 2.50
C ASP A 65 -0.53 11.62 2.24
N GLY A 66 -1.37 12.64 2.44
CA GLY A 66 -2.80 12.51 2.24
C GLY A 66 -3.49 11.77 3.38
N GLU A 67 -4.50 10.98 3.04
CA GLU A 67 -5.30 10.24 4.00
C GLU A 67 -5.71 8.91 3.43
N LEU A 68 -5.55 7.86 4.20
CA LEU A 68 -5.99 6.52 3.83
C LEU A 68 -7.03 6.02 4.80
N GLU A 69 -8.19 5.61 4.28
CA GLU A 69 -9.19 4.85 5.04
C GLU A 69 -9.09 3.40 4.65
N THR A 70 -8.96 2.52 5.65
CA THR A 70 -8.95 1.08 5.47
C THR A 70 -10.14 0.48 6.21
N GLU A 71 -10.95 -0.28 5.46
CA GLU A 71 -12.09 -1.02 5.99
C GLU A 71 -11.70 -2.48 6.14
N LEU A 72 -11.94 -3.07 7.31
CA LEU A 72 -11.76 -4.49 7.56
C LEU A 72 -13.07 -5.23 7.30
N ALA A 73 -12.98 -6.52 6.96
CA ALA A 73 -14.16 -7.33 6.65
C ALA A 73 -15.13 -7.45 7.83
N ASP A 74 -14.66 -7.27 9.07
CA ASP A 74 -15.49 -7.28 10.28
C ASP A 74 -16.23 -5.95 10.54
N GLY A 75 -16.04 -4.96 9.67
CA GLY A 75 -16.71 -3.66 9.75
C GLY A 75 -15.90 -2.55 10.39
N ARG A 76 -14.73 -2.85 10.98
CA ARG A 76 -13.86 -1.80 11.52
C ARG A 76 -13.37 -0.91 10.38
N ARG A 77 -13.27 0.39 10.67
CA ARG A 77 -12.71 1.38 9.74
C ARG A 77 -11.62 2.16 10.45
N ILE A 78 -10.49 2.29 9.78
CA ILE A 78 -9.30 2.94 10.33
C ILE A 78 -8.86 3.99 9.34
N THR A 79 -8.58 5.19 9.85
CA THR A 79 -8.05 6.28 9.02
C THR A 79 -6.60 6.53 9.41
N LEU A 80 -5.71 6.49 8.42
CA LEU A 80 -4.31 6.85 8.59
C LEU A 80 -4.07 8.26 8.07
N GLN A 81 -3.47 9.07 8.92
CA GLN A 81 -2.89 10.36 8.58
C GLN A 81 -1.40 10.17 8.26
N PRO A 82 -0.70 11.14 7.65
CA PRO A 82 0.73 11.04 7.41
C PRO A 82 1.51 10.70 8.68
N GLY A 83 2.40 9.72 8.58
CA GLY A 83 3.19 9.20 9.70
C GLY A 83 2.54 8.05 10.45
N MET A 84 1.30 7.70 10.14
CA MET A 84 0.62 6.55 10.74
C MET A 84 0.77 5.31 9.85
N SER A 85 0.80 4.14 10.46
CA SER A 85 0.95 2.88 9.77
C SER A 85 0.04 1.81 10.33
N TYR A 86 -0.20 0.75 9.53
CA TYR A 86 -0.80 -0.48 10.03
C TYR A 86 0.00 -1.68 9.55
N GLN A 87 -0.22 -2.81 10.22
CA GLN A 87 0.31 -4.11 9.81
C GLN A 87 -0.82 -5.14 9.85
N VAL A 88 -0.73 -6.13 8.97
CA VAL A 88 -1.69 -7.22 8.91
C VAL A 88 -0.98 -8.47 8.40
N ALA A 89 -1.32 -9.63 8.96
CA ALA A 89 -0.78 -10.91 8.53
C ALA A 89 -1.50 -11.43 7.28
N ASP A 90 -0.84 -12.34 6.56
CA ASP A 90 -1.44 -13.00 5.40
C ASP A 90 -2.72 -13.74 5.82
N CYS A 91 -3.77 -13.57 5.05
CA CYS A 91 -5.06 -14.26 5.19
C CYS A 91 -5.75 -14.07 6.54
N ALA A 92 -5.30 -13.14 7.38
CA ALA A 92 -5.84 -12.96 8.72
C ALA A 92 -7.08 -12.06 8.72
N GLU A 93 -6.98 -10.91 8.08
CA GLU A 93 -8.02 -9.90 8.11
C GLU A 93 -8.15 -9.24 6.75
N PRO A 94 -9.08 -9.70 5.91
CA PRO A 94 -9.33 -9.06 4.62
C PRO A 94 -9.66 -7.58 4.80
N HIS A 95 -9.10 -6.77 3.94
CA HIS A 95 -9.20 -5.32 4.03
C HIS A 95 -9.26 -4.69 2.64
N ARG A 96 -9.80 -3.49 2.55
CA ARG A 96 -9.76 -2.69 1.33
C ARG A 96 -9.61 -1.22 1.68
N SER A 97 -8.99 -0.51 0.75
CA SER A 97 -8.56 0.86 0.96
C SER A 97 -9.34 1.83 0.10
N ARG A 98 -9.51 3.03 0.61
CA ARG A 98 -9.99 4.17 -0.16
C ARG A 98 -9.35 5.45 0.36
N SER A 99 -9.33 6.48 -0.47
CA SER A 99 -8.80 7.78 -0.10
C SER A 99 -9.65 8.87 -0.73
N ARG A 100 -10.24 9.71 0.10
CA ARG A 100 -11.05 10.83 -0.38
C ARG A 100 -10.18 11.89 -1.07
N SER A 101 -9.07 12.22 -0.45
CA SER A 101 -8.20 13.32 -0.90
C SER A 101 -6.99 12.88 -1.71
N GLY A 102 -6.78 11.59 -1.86
CA GLY A 102 -5.57 11.02 -2.39
C GLY A 102 -4.58 10.68 -1.29
N ALA A 103 -3.65 9.80 -1.58
CA ALA A 103 -2.65 9.36 -0.61
C ALA A 103 -1.37 8.89 -1.29
N ARG A 104 -0.26 9.01 -0.58
CA ARG A 104 1.00 8.36 -0.92
C ARG A 104 1.35 7.39 0.20
N LEU A 105 1.70 6.18 -0.19
CA LEU A 105 1.89 5.07 0.75
C LEU A 105 3.20 4.35 0.46
N PHE A 106 3.81 3.83 1.51
CA PHE A 106 4.94 2.90 1.42
C PHE A 106 4.49 1.55 1.96
N VAL A 107 4.63 0.50 1.15
CA VAL A 107 4.12 -0.84 1.48
C VAL A 107 5.21 -1.87 1.33
N VAL A 108 5.32 -2.74 2.32
CA VAL A 108 6.26 -3.88 2.31
C VAL A 108 5.46 -5.16 2.54
N ASP A 109 5.60 -6.10 1.63
CA ASP A 109 4.96 -7.42 1.77
C ASP A 109 5.75 -8.56 1.11
#